data_6198b81fc126626ca845f5127bc15153
#
_entry.id   6198b81fc126626ca845f5127bc15153
#
_cell.length_a   1.000
_cell.length_b   1.000
_cell.length_c   1.000
_cell.angle_alpha   90.00
_cell.angle_beta   90.00
_cell.angle_gamma   90.00
#
_symmetry.space_group_name_H-M   'P 1'
#
loop_
_entity.id
_entity.type
_entity.pdbx_description
1 polymer ?
#
loop_
_entity_poly.entity_id
_entity_poly.type
_entity_poly.pdbx_seq_one_letter_code
_entity_poly.pdbx_strand_id
1 'polypeptide(L)'
;RAGREVRDGGGITPDIKVSYPDGNRLLYSLANGFWTFDYANRFAARTPSIAPAEEFTVSDSIFQDFKEFIDPEKLDYDKYCESGLKMLREATENEGYMNDSVSAKFDELQRLLKRDFDRDFDTNKADICEILGMEISERYYPGRGQILQRLRNDIDVDSAARVLKDTARYRELLSAPQKKK
;
A
#
# COMPACT_ATOMS: atom_id res chain seq x y z
N ARG A 1 -11.50 -26.09 -24.77
CA ARG A 1 -11.81 -27.36 -25.49
C ARG A 1 -11.31 -28.57 -24.72
N ALA A 2 -10.51 -28.40 -23.67
CA ALA A 2 -10.03 -29.46 -22.80
C ALA A 2 -10.99 -29.81 -21.63
N GLY A 3 -12.24 -29.35 -21.66
CA GLY A 3 -13.25 -29.64 -20.62
C GLY A 3 -13.03 -28.88 -19.33
N ARG A 4 -12.22 -27.82 -19.34
CA ARG A 4 -12.06 -26.92 -18.18
C ARG A 4 -13.36 -26.17 -17.93
N GLU A 5 -13.84 -26.22 -16.70
CA GLU A 5 -15.03 -25.49 -16.26
C GLU A 5 -14.69 -24.02 -16.11
N VAL A 6 -15.46 -23.12 -16.74
CA VAL A 6 -15.42 -21.67 -16.54
C VAL A 6 -16.78 -21.24 -16.00
N ARG A 7 -16.76 -20.37 -15.00
CA ARG A 7 -17.97 -19.84 -14.38
C ARG A 7 -18.09 -18.36 -14.73
N ASP A 8 -19.33 -17.94 -15.02
CA ASP A 8 -19.67 -16.54 -15.20
C ASP A 8 -20.44 -16.00 -13.97
N GLY A 9 -20.83 -14.73 -14.00
CA GLY A 9 -21.71 -14.14 -12.99
C GLY A 9 -21.02 -13.33 -11.90
N GLY A 10 -19.71 -13.05 -12.02
CA GLY A 10 -18.98 -12.25 -11.05
C GLY A 10 -17.56 -11.91 -11.49
N GLY A 11 -17.30 -11.99 -12.81
CA GLY A 11 -15.96 -11.90 -13.36
C GLY A 11 -15.26 -13.25 -13.42
N ILE A 12 -14.00 -13.26 -13.85
CA ILE A 12 -13.19 -14.46 -13.99
C ILE A 12 -12.44 -14.73 -12.68
N THR A 13 -12.70 -15.87 -12.04
CA THR A 13 -11.92 -16.30 -10.88
C THR A 13 -10.53 -16.73 -11.34
N PRO A 14 -9.43 -16.14 -10.83
CA PRO A 14 -8.09 -16.54 -11.21
C PRO A 14 -7.73 -17.92 -10.68
N ASP A 15 -6.91 -18.65 -11.44
CA ASP A 15 -6.40 -19.97 -11.01
C ASP A 15 -5.39 -19.85 -9.87
N ILE A 16 -4.68 -18.73 -9.83
CA ILE A 16 -3.72 -18.41 -8.78
C ILE A 16 -4.18 -17.12 -8.11
N LYS A 17 -4.47 -17.21 -6.82
CA LYS A 17 -4.82 -16.03 -6.01
C LYS A 17 -3.54 -15.41 -5.48
N VAL A 18 -3.41 -14.13 -5.68
CA VAL A 18 -2.37 -13.29 -5.08
C VAL A 18 -2.98 -12.54 -3.88
N SER A 19 -2.29 -12.55 -2.75
CA SER A 19 -2.70 -11.79 -1.58
C SER A 19 -1.99 -10.45 -1.55
N TYR A 20 -2.76 -9.40 -1.39
CA TYR A 20 -2.23 -8.06 -1.18
C TYR A 20 -2.15 -7.76 0.32
N PRO A 21 -1.14 -7.01 0.77
CA PRO A 21 -1.15 -6.50 2.13
C PRO A 21 -2.36 -5.59 2.36
N ASP A 22 -2.79 -5.50 3.59
CA ASP A 22 -3.87 -4.59 3.98
C ASP A 22 -3.50 -3.15 3.66
N GLY A 23 -4.50 -2.36 3.26
CA GLY A 23 -4.31 -0.97 2.87
C GLY A 23 -3.71 -0.14 4.01
N ASN A 24 -2.70 0.66 3.68
CA ASN A 24 -2.03 1.55 4.62
C ASN A 24 -2.73 2.92 4.63
N ARG A 25 -3.31 3.29 5.76
CA ARG A 25 -4.06 4.55 5.91
C ARG A 25 -3.19 5.78 5.74
N LEU A 26 -1.93 5.75 6.17
CA LEU A 26 -0.99 6.85 5.95
C LEU A 26 -0.79 7.08 4.45
N LEU A 27 -0.50 6.02 3.68
CA LEU A 27 -0.32 6.12 2.23
C LEU A 27 -1.59 6.62 1.54
N TYR A 28 -2.74 6.11 1.96
CA TYR A 28 -4.03 6.58 1.46
C TYR A 28 -4.22 8.07 1.71
N SER A 29 -3.92 8.57 2.92
CA SER A 29 -4.04 9.99 3.26
C SER A 29 -3.01 10.86 2.53
N LEU A 30 -1.79 10.37 2.31
CA LEU A 30 -0.78 11.07 1.52
C LEU A 30 -1.21 11.24 0.06
N ALA A 31 -1.81 10.20 -0.54
CA ALA A 31 -2.28 10.24 -1.91
C ALA A 31 -3.56 11.09 -2.06
N ASN A 32 -4.60 10.82 -1.25
CA ASN A 32 -5.87 11.53 -1.36
C ASN A 32 -5.83 12.98 -0.88
N GLY A 33 -4.92 13.29 0.05
CA GLY A 33 -4.63 14.67 0.47
C GLY A 33 -3.75 15.44 -0.52
N PHE A 34 -3.43 14.85 -1.68
CA PHE A 34 -2.57 15.42 -2.72
C PHE A 34 -1.13 15.73 -2.29
N TRP A 35 -0.68 15.24 -1.14
CA TRP A 35 0.67 15.52 -0.64
C TRP A 35 1.76 15.01 -1.59
N THR A 36 1.62 13.79 -2.09
CA THR A 36 2.56 13.20 -3.05
C THR A 36 2.52 13.93 -4.39
N PHE A 37 1.33 14.31 -4.84
CA PHE A 37 1.12 15.08 -6.07
C PHE A 37 1.77 16.46 -6.00
N ASP A 38 1.51 17.23 -4.94
CA ASP A 38 2.03 18.59 -4.77
C ASP A 38 3.55 18.58 -4.61
N TYR A 39 4.07 17.59 -3.87
CA TYR A 39 5.51 17.40 -3.76
C TYR A 39 6.15 17.06 -5.10
N ALA A 40 5.58 16.16 -5.89
CA ALA A 40 6.10 15.81 -7.21
C ALA A 40 6.14 17.02 -8.16
N ASN A 41 5.13 17.89 -8.11
CA ASN A 41 5.13 19.16 -8.86
C ASN A 41 6.25 20.08 -8.39
N ARG A 42 6.40 20.25 -7.06
CA ARG A 42 7.48 21.05 -6.47
C ARG A 42 8.86 20.49 -6.83
N PHE A 43 9.02 19.19 -6.79
CA PHE A 43 10.26 18.50 -7.16
C PHE A 43 10.61 18.74 -8.64
N ALA A 44 9.65 18.56 -9.54
CA ALA A 44 9.85 18.75 -10.98
C ALA A 44 10.18 20.20 -11.34
N ALA A 45 9.61 21.18 -10.63
CA ALA A 45 9.89 22.60 -10.86
C ALA A 45 11.36 22.99 -10.57
N ARG A 46 12.08 22.22 -9.73
CA ARG A 46 13.47 22.52 -9.32
C ARG A 46 14.49 21.50 -9.84
N THR A 47 14.03 20.39 -10.42
CA THR A 47 14.89 19.31 -10.90
C THR A 47 14.66 19.15 -12.42
N PRO A 48 15.60 19.56 -13.29
CA PRO A 48 15.37 19.57 -14.74
C PRO A 48 15.20 18.18 -15.38
N SER A 49 15.77 17.13 -14.78
CA SER A 49 15.71 15.77 -15.30
C SER A 49 15.91 14.75 -14.20
N ILE A 50 15.42 13.54 -14.41
CA ILE A 50 15.67 12.35 -13.58
C ILE A 50 16.23 11.22 -14.47
N ALA A 51 16.67 10.14 -13.83
CA ALA A 51 17.01 8.90 -14.53
C ALA A 51 15.80 8.36 -15.31
N PRO A 52 15.98 7.46 -16.30
CA PRO A 52 14.88 6.77 -16.96
C PRO A 52 13.89 6.19 -15.94
N ALA A 53 12.60 6.19 -16.27
CA ALA A 53 11.55 5.81 -15.33
C ALA A 53 11.74 4.39 -14.74
N GLU A 54 12.34 3.49 -15.53
CA GLU A 54 12.68 2.13 -15.11
C GLU A 54 13.79 2.07 -14.05
N GLU A 55 14.67 3.09 -14.02
CA GLU A 55 15.87 3.15 -13.18
C GLU A 55 15.72 4.14 -12.01
N PHE A 56 14.81 5.11 -12.15
CA PHE A 56 14.63 6.14 -11.14
C PHE A 56 14.22 5.53 -9.80
N THR A 57 14.93 5.92 -8.75
CA THR A 57 14.60 5.56 -7.36
C THR A 57 14.57 6.80 -6.50
N VAL A 58 13.65 6.81 -5.56
CA VAL A 58 13.59 7.85 -4.53
C VAL A 58 14.73 7.63 -3.55
N SER A 59 15.69 8.55 -3.54
CA SER A 59 16.81 8.51 -2.61
C SER A 59 16.40 8.93 -1.20
N ASP A 60 17.26 8.64 -0.21
CA ASP A 60 17.04 9.08 1.16
C ASP A 60 16.89 10.60 1.27
N SER A 61 17.62 11.37 0.44
CA SER A 61 17.50 12.82 0.43
C SER A 61 16.15 13.29 -0.12
N ILE A 62 15.60 12.63 -1.13
CA ILE A 62 14.26 12.93 -1.65
C ILE A 62 13.20 12.57 -0.62
N PHE A 63 13.34 11.42 0.05
CA PHE A 63 12.44 11.01 1.11
C PHE A 63 12.43 12.01 2.29
N GLN A 64 13.59 12.45 2.74
CA GLN A 64 13.70 13.44 3.83
C GLN A 64 13.11 14.79 3.42
N ASP A 65 13.40 15.28 2.21
CA ASP A 65 12.81 16.51 1.68
C ASP A 65 11.28 16.42 1.56
N PHE A 66 10.74 15.23 1.21
CA PHE A 66 9.29 14.98 1.25
C PHE A 66 8.75 15.01 2.68
N LYS A 67 9.44 14.35 3.62
CA LYS A 67 9.04 14.32 5.03
C LYS A 67 8.99 15.74 5.62
N GLU A 68 9.96 16.60 5.29
CA GLU A 68 10.00 18.00 5.68
C GLU A 68 8.93 18.87 4.96
N PHE A 69 8.51 18.47 3.77
CA PHE A 69 7.44 19.15 3.04
C PHE A 69 6.07 18.96 3.69
N ILE A 70 5.85 17.82 4.36
CA ILE A 70 4.59 17.52 5.02
C ILE A 70 4.42 18.38 6.27
N ASP A 71 3.25 18.99 6.40
CA ASP A 71 2.82 19.61 7.66
C ASP A 71 2.09 18.57 8.52
N PRO A 72 2.70 18.10 9.62
CA PRO A 72 2.13 17.05 10.44
C PRO A 72 0.78 17.43 11.08
N GLU A 73 0.51 18.73 11.25
CA GLU A 73 -0.75 19.21 11.82
C GLU A 73 -1.90 19.15 10.82
N LYS A 74 -1.59 19.22 9.52
CA LYS A 74 -2.56 19.15 8.43
C LYS A 74 -2.74 17.75 7.86
N LEU A 75 -1.77 16.85 8.08
CA LEU A 75 -1.87 15.48 7.63
C LEU A 75 -2.75 14.69 8.60
N ASP A 76 -3.97 14.43 8.18
CA ASP A 76 -4.89 13.59 8.96
C ASP A 76 -4.93 12.17 8.40
N TYR A 77 -4.60 11.20 9.25
CA TYR A 77 -4.72 9.78 8.96
C TYR A 77 -5.05 9.00 10.23
N ASP A 78 -6.03 8.12 10.13
CA ASP A 78 -6.42 7.24 11.21
C ASP A 78 -5.48 6.04 11.31
N LYS A 79 -5.15 5.63 12.54
CA LYS A 79 -4.52 4.35 12.80
C LYS A 79 -5.57 3.29 13.16
N TYR A 80 -5.41 2.09 12.63
CA TYR A 80 -6.29 0.97 12.98
C TYR A 80 -6.30 0.68 14.48
N CYS A 81 -5.15 0.83 15.16
CA CYS A 81 -5.07 0.63 16.60
C CYS A 81 -5.83 1.71 17.40
N GLU A 82 -5.85 2.97 16.95
CA GLU A 82 -6.63 4.02 17.59
C GLU A 82 -8.13 3.75 17.46
N SER A 83 -8.57 3.43 16.24
CA SER A 83 -9.96 3.07 15.97
C SER A 83 -10.38 1.79 16.73
N GLY A 84 -9.51 0.78 16.76
CA GLY A 84 -9.74 -0.47 17.47
C GLY A 84 -9.83 -0.27 19.00
N LEU A 85 -8.95 0.58 19.55
CA LEU A 85 -8.97 0.91 20.96
C LEU A 85 -10.26 1.64 21.34
N LYS A 86 -10.72 2.56 20.50
CA LYS A 86 -11.99 3.28 20.71
C LYS A 86 -13.17 2.31 20.69
N MET A 87 -13.24 1.43 19.69
CA MET A 87 -14.30 0.42 19.60
C MET A 87 -14.31 -0.52 20.81
N LEU A 88 -13.11 -0.95 21.25
CA LEU A 88 -13.00 -1.83 22.43
C LEU A 88 -13.45 -1.10 23.70
N ARG A 89 -13.09 0.18 23.86
CA ARG A 89 -13.54 1.00 24.99
C ARG A 89 -15.07 1.11 25.03
N GLU A 90 -15.70 1.44 23.91
CA GLU A 90 -17.15 1.52 23.77
C GLU A 90 -17.85 0.18 24.08
N ALA A 91 -17.31 -0.93 23.57
CA ALA A 91 -17.83 -2.26 23.90
C ALA A 91 -17.72 -2.58 25.39
N THR A 92 -16.57 -2.25 26.01
CA THR A 92 -16.34 -2.47 27.46
C THR A 92 -17.32 -1.66 28.32
N GLU A 93 -17.64 -0.43 27.90
CA GLU A 93 -18.67 0.39 28.58
C GLU A 93 -20.06 -0.21 28.43
N ASN A 94 -20.44 -0.60 27.21
CA ASN A 94 -21.76 -1.18 26.92
C ASN A 94 -22.01 -2.52 27.64
N GLU A 95 -20.97 -3.32 27.83
CA GLU A 95 -21.04 -4.61 28.51
C GLU A 95 -20.90 -4.48 30.03
N GLY A 96 -20.70 -3.26 30.56
CA GLY A 96 -20.64 -2.99 32.01
C GLY A 96 -19.33 -3.40 32.71
N TYR A 97 -18.26 -3.64 31.95
CA TYR A 97 -16.93 -3.98 32.49
C TYR A 97 -16.07 -2.74 32.81
N MET A 98 -16.53 -1.54 32.43
CA MET A 98 -15.78 -0.31 32.68
C MET A 98 -15.72 0.01 34.17
N ASN A 99 -14.52 0.24 34.67
CA ASN A 99 -14.22 0.71 36.04
C ASN A 99 -12.92 1.53 36.02
N ASP A 100 -12.55 2.14 37.12
CA ASP A 100 -11.36 3.02 37.21
C ASP A 100 -10.07 2.33 36.76
N SER A 101 -9.87 1.06 37.11
CA SER A 101 -8.68 0.30 36.73
C SER A 101 -8.65 0.02 35.24
N VAL A 102 -9.77 -0.34 34.63
CA VAL A 102 -9.90 -0.59 33.19
C VAL A 102 -9.74 0.70 32.41
N SER A 103 -10.38 1.79 32.86
CA SER A 103 -10.24 3.12 32.24
C SER A 103 -8.78 3.58 32.24
N ALA A 104 -8.06 3.43 33.37
CA ALA A 104 -6.64 3.77 33.43
C ALA A 104 -5.78 2.99 32.43
N LYS A 105 -6.12 1.71 32.15
CA LYS A 105 -5.42 0.91 31.13
C LYS A 105 -5.72 1.38 29.70
N PHE A 106 -6.95 1.78 29.42
CA PHE A 106 -7.28 2.39 28.14
C PHE A 106 -6.52 3.70 27.93
N ASP A 107 -6.45 4.54 28.95
CA ASP A 107 -5.73 5.82 28.86
C ASP A 107 -4.22 5.62 28.67
N GLU A 108 -3.65 4.61 29.34
CA GLU A 108 -2.25 4.21 29.15
C GLU A 108 -2.00 3.73 27.72
N LEU A 109 -2.85 2.84 27.18
CA LEU A 109 -2.76 2.35 25.80
C LEU A 109 -2.93 3.49 24.79
N GLN A 110 -3.89 4.38 25.00
CA GLN A 110 -4.10 5.53 24.12
C GLN A 110 -2.85 6.41 24.05
N ARG A 111 -2.18 6.63 25.17
CA ARG A 111 -0.93 7.39 25.23
C ARG A 111 0.22 6.68 24.50
N LEU A 112 0.35 5.36 24.67
CA LEU A 112 1.40 4.55 24.02
C LEU A 112 1.18 4.38 22.52
N LEU A 113 -0.08 4.40 22.07
CA LEU A 113 -0.46 4.23 20.67
C LEU A 113 -0.66 5.56 19.94
N LYS A 114 -0.39 6.69 20.62
CA LYS A 114 -0.48 8.02 20.00
C LYS A 114 0.34 8.08 18.72
N ARG A 115 -0.17 8.84 17.75
CA ARG A 115 0.56 9.11 16.49
C ARG A 115 1.97 9.63 16.78
N ASP A 116 2.90 9.04 16.07
CA ASP A 116 4.29 9.49 16.01
C ASP A 116 4.63 9.63 14.51
N PHE A 117 4.61 10.85 14.03
CA PHE A 117 4.83 11.17 12.62
C PHE A 117 6.17 10.62 12.11
N ASP A 118 7.23 10.82 12.86
CA ASP A 118 8.58 10.38 12.46
C ASP A 118 8.66 8.87 12.34
N ARG A 119 8.20 8.18 13.39
CA ARG A 119 8.18 6.72 13.41
C ARG A 119 7.27 6.14 12.31
N ASP A 120 6.10 6.74 12.10
CA ASP A 120 5.15 6.25 11.11
C ASP A 120 5.69 6.43 9.69
N PHE A 121 6.38 7.55 9.39
CA PHE A 121 7.05 7.78 8.13
C PHE A 121 8.22 6.82 7.92
N ASP A 122 9.07 6.65 8.93
CA ASP A 122 10.24 5.77 8.83
C ASP A 122 9.83 4.30 8.69
N THR A 123 8.78 3.87 9.39
CA THR A 123 8.23 2.52 9.27
C THR A 123 7.66 2.24 7.87
N ASN A 124 7.06 3.24 7.24
CA ASN A 124 6.42 3.11 5.92
C ASN A 124 7.29 3.67 4.79
N LYS A 125 8.59 3.89 5.03
CA LYS A 125 9.51 4.52 4.09
C LYS A 125 9.51 3.86 2.72
N ALA A 126 9.54 2.53 2.66
CA ALA A 126 9.58 1.80 1.39
C ALA A 126 8.35 2.10 0.52
N ASP A 127 7.18 2.00 1.12
CA ASP A 127 5.91 2.23 0.42
C ASP A 127 5.74 3.71 0.04
N ILE A 128 6.17 4.63 0.92
CA ILE A 128 6.17 6.07 0.60
C ILE A 128 7.10 6.37 -0.58
N CYS A 129 8.30 5.77 -0.60
CA CYS A 129 9.22 5.92 -1.73
C CYS A 129 8.63 5.37 -3.03
N GLU A 130 7.85 4.29 -2.96
CA GLU A 130 7.18 3.73 -4.14
C GLU A 130 6.14 4.69 -4.72
N ILE A 131 5.21 5.20 -3.90
CA ILE A 131 4.21 6.16 -4.38
C ILE A 131 4.83 7.47 -4.86
N LEU A 132 5.89 7.96 -4.20
CA LEU A 132 6.64 9.12 -4.67
C LEU A 132 7.35 8.86 -5.99
N GLY A 133 7.95 7.68 -6.16
CA GLY A 133 8.59 7.27 -7.41
C GLY A 133 7.61 7.29 -8.57
N MET A 134 6.39 6.79 -8.36
CA MET A 134 5.32 6.84 -9.35
C MET A 134 4.93 8.29 -9.70
N GLU A 135 4.66 9.10 -8.68
CA GLU A 135 4.23 10.49 -8.87
C GLU A 135 5.31 11.36 -9.53
N ILE A 136 6.56 11.25 -9.09
CA ILE A 136 7.67 11.99 -9.70
C ILE A 136 7.89 11.53 -11.14
N SER A 137 7.97 10.22 -11.38
CA SER A 137 8.22 9.71 -12.73
C SER A 137 7.16 10.13 -13.74
N GLU A 138 5.90 10.25 -13.31
CA GLU A 138 4.81 10.72 -14.18
C GLU A 138 5.02 12.17 -14.66
N ARG A 139 5.72 13.02 -13.90
CA ARG A 139 6.02 14.42 -14.29
C ARG A 139 7.05 14.51 -15.44
N TYR A 140 7.97 13.54 -15.52
CA TYR A 140 9.01 13.50 -16.56
C TYR A 140 8.66 12.58 -17.74
N TYR A 141 7.86 11.57 -17.48
CA TYR A 141 7.45 10.55 -18.46
C TYR A 141 5.93 10.36 -18.44
N PRO A 142 5.14 11.35 -18.90
CA PRO A 142 3.68 11.32 -18.81
C PRO A 142 3.06 10.09 -19.47
N GLY A 143 2.12 9.47 -18.79
CA GLY A 143 1.41 8.27 -19.25
C GLY A 143 2.24 6.98 -19.25
N ARG A 144 3.52 7.06 -18.92
CA ARG A 144 4.42 5.89 -18.88
C ARG A 144 5.16 5.76 -17.56
N GLY A 145 5.54 6.87 -16.97
CA GLY A 145 6.38 6.90 -15.77
C GLY A 145 5.78 6.14 -14.60
N GLN A 146 4.55 6.42 -14.28
CA GLN A 146 3.81 5.74 -13.22
C GLN A 146 3.68 4.23 -13.47
N ILE A 147 3.37 3.84 -14.70
CA ILE A 147 3.22 2.42 -15.09
C ILE A 147 4.54 1.67 -14.90
N LEU A 148 5.65 2.22 -15.38
CA LEU A 148 6.96 1.58 -15.28
C LEU A 148 7.43 1.44 -13.83
N GLN A 149 7.18 2.45 -13.00
CA GLN A 149 7.49 2.38 -11.58
C GLN A 149 6.64 1.30 -10.87
N ARG A 150 5.34 1.26 -11.14
CA ARG A 150 4.43 0.28 -10.56
C ARG A 150 4.80 -1.16 -10.92
N LEU A 151 5.18 -1.42 -12.17
CA LEU A 151 5.53 -2.76 -12.64
C LEU A 151 6.77 -3.35 -11.96
N ARG A 152 7.60 -2.54 -11.31
CA ARG A 152 8.83 -3.02 -10.64
C ARG A 152 8.54 -3.94 -9.45
N ASN A 153 7.45 -3.67 -8.72
CA ASN A 153 7.08 -4.41 -7.51
C ASN A 153 5.67 -5.01 -7.63
N ASP A 154 5.17 -5.20 -8.86
CA ASP A 154 3.83 -5.75 -9.09
C ASP A 154 3.82 -7.25 -8.82
N ILE A 155 3.16 -7.64 -7.73
CA ILE A 155 3.09 -9.04 -7.28
C ILE A 155 2.30 -9.93 -8.24
N ASP A 156 1.34 -9.38 -9.01
CA ASP A 156 0.61 -10.13 -10.04
C ASP A 156 1.53 -10.42 -11.23
N VAL A 157 2.28 -9.40 -11.67
CA VAL A 157 3.26 -9.56 -12.77
C VAL A 157 4.34 -10.57 -12.40
N ASP A 158 4.88 -10.49 -11.18
CA ASP A 158 5.88 -11.43 -10.69
C ASP A 158 5.32 -12.84 -10.57
N SER A 159 4.08 -12.99 -10.10
CA SER A 159 3.40 -14.28 -10.02
C SER A 159 3.17 -14.87 -11.41
N ALA A 160 2.67 -14.06 -12.34
CA ALA A 160 2.47 -14.46 -13.73
C ALA A 160 3.79 -14.88 -14.40
N ALA A 161 4.85 -14.10 -14.22
CA ALA A 161 6.17 -14.39 -14.76
C ALA A 161 6.74 -15.72 -14.22
N ARG A 162 6.56 -16.02 -12.93
CA ARG A 162 6.95 -17.31 -12.32
C ARG A 162 6.21 -18.48 -12.95
N VAL A 163 4.91 -18.36 -13.14
CA VAL A 163 4.08 -19.41 -13.76
C VAL A 163 4.49 -19.62 -15.21
N LEU A 164 4.73 -18.57 -15.98
CA LEU A 164 5.16 -18.68 -17.38
C LEU A 164 6.54 -19.34 -17.54
N LYS A 165 7.45 -19.12 -16.57
CA LYS A 165 8.77 -19.77 -16.54
C LYS A 165 8.68 -21.25 -16.18
N ASP A 166 7.68 -21.66 -15.39
CA ASP A 166 7.40 -23.05 -15.07
C ASP A 166 6.41 -23.66 -16.07
N THR A 167 6.93 -24.14 -17.19
CA THR A 167 6.11 -24.69 -18.27
C THR A 167 5.30 -25.92 -17.87
N ALA A 168 5.75 -26.70 -16.89
CA ALA A 168 5.01 -27.85 -16.37
C ALA A 168 3.78 -27.36 -15.59
N ARG A 169 3.98 -26.41 -14.69
CA ARG A 169 2.90 -25.79 -13.92
C ARG A 169 1.90 -25.06 -14.80
N TYR A 170 2.38 -24.32 -15.80
CA TYR A 170 1.53 -23.65 -16.77
C TYR A 170 0.61 -24.63 -17.52
N ARG A 171 1.16 -25.76 -18.01
CA ARG A 171 0.37 -26.81 -18.68
C ARG A 171 -0.62 -27.48 -17.75
N GLU A 172 -0.23 -27.74 -16.49
CA GLU A 172 -1.11 -28.30 -15.47
C GLU A 172 -2.33 -27.41 -15.24
N LEU A 173 -2.12 -26.09 -15.05
CA LEU A 173 -3.20 -25.11 -14.84
C LEU A 173 -4.18 -25.02 -16.02
N LEU A 174 -3.68 -25.20 -17.26
CA LEU A 174 -4.52 -25.19 -18.45
C LEU A 174 -5.17 -26.54 -18.77
N SER A 175 -4.78 -27.63 -18.11
CA SER A 175 -5.36 -28.92 -18.30
C SER A 175 -6.74 -29.02 -17.62
N ALA A 176 -7.58 -29.95 -18.12
CA ALA A 176 -8.84 -30.27 -17.46
C ALA A 176 -8.58 -30.84 -16.06
N PRO A 177 -9.39 -30.51 -15.04
CA PRO A 177 -9.26 -31.12 -13.72
C PRO A 177 -9.38 -32.62 -13.85
N GLN A 178 -8.38 -33.35 -13.31
CA GLN A 178 -8.47 -34.79 -13.23
C GLN A 178 -9.66 -35.16 -12.34
N LYS A 179 -10.63 -35.88 -12.87
CA LYS A 179 -11.72 -36.43 -12.07
C LYS A 179 -11.07 -37.33 -11.01
N LYS A 180 -11.12 -36.90 -9.75
CA LYS A 180 -10.82 -37.81 -8.64
C LYS A 180 -11.77 -39.01 -8.75
N LYS A 181 -11.21 -40.20 -8.97
CA LYS A 181 -11.93 -41.46 -8.86
C LYS A 181 -12.34 -41.72 -7.43
#